data_125c707d20f72e6437b132802cf40b88
#
_entry.id   125c707d20f72e6437b132802cf40b88
#
_cell.length_a   1.000
_cell.length_b   1.000
_cell.length_c   1.000
_cell.angle_alpha   90.00
_cell.angle_beta   90.00
_cell.angle_gamma   90.00
#
_symmetry.space_group_name_H-M   'P 1'
#
loop_
_entity.id
_entity.type
_entity.pdbx_description
1 polymer ?
#
loop_
_entity_poly.entity_id
_entity_poly.type
_entity_poly.pdbx_seq_one_letter_code
_entity_poly.pdbx_strand_id
1 'polypeptide(L)'
;PPGIVSGLITEGGRRYIPCGMKHKPLQIDWDELEAAFENRNEDLTYYLDLVTGQVILDGEGEDARFDEDAEMDDAVDPDTAPRGETTRLYVVSFTDDDEIDWMDEFIEGDDAIAAELKETLSDLVALGPPQRFKDELRQHADVRARWFLFRSERLHEVMDAWMESNKISPATPPPWK
;
A
#
# COMPACT_ATOMS: atom_id res chain seq x y z
N PRO A 1 -41.59 31.34 5.24
CA PRO A 1 -40.53 31.10 4.28
C PRO A 1 -39.30 30.56 4.96
N PRO A 2 -38.71 29.48 4.46
CA PRO A 2 -37.67 28.70 5.16
C PRO A 2 -36.26 29.20 4.81
N GLY A 3 -35.42 29.26 5.83
CA GLY A 3 -34.00 29.54 5.69
C GLY A 3 -33.26 28.31 5.18
N ILE A 4 -32.49 28.52 4.12
CA ILE A 4 -31.58 27.52 3.54
C ILE A 4 -30.24 27.62 4.28
N VAL A 5 -29.89 26.60 5.02
CA VAL A 5 -28.55 26.43 5.54
C VAL A 5 -27.73 25.64 4.51
N SER A 6 -26.84 26.34 3.82
CA SER A 6 -25.82 25.73 2.96
C SER A 6 -24.77 25.02 3.82
N GLY A 7 -24.86 23.70 3.86
CA GLY A 7 -23.77 22.86 4.35
C GLY A 7 -22.72 22.70 3.26
N LEU A 8 -21.52 23.20 3.51
CA LEU A 8 -20.31 22.94 2.72
C LEU A 8 -19.95 21.46 2.85
N ILE A 9 -20.21 20.69 1.80
CA ILE A 9 -19.67 19.35 1.61
C ILE A 9 -18.31 19.55 0.96
N THR A 10 -17.26 19.30 1.72
CA THR A 10 -15.90 19.15 1.21
C THR A 10 -15.86 17.87 0.38
N GLU A 11 -15.90 18.00 -0.92
CA GLU A 11 -15.70 16.89 -1.86
C GLU A 11 -14.23 16.47 -1.82
N GLY A 12 -13.96 15.38 -1.08
CA GLY A 12 -12.73 14.62 -1.21
C GLY A 12 -12.63 14.12 -2.66
N GLY A 13 -11.50 14.43 -3.31
CA GLY A 13 -11.23 14.22 -4.72
C GLY A 13 -11.52 12.82 -5.22
N ARG A 14 -12.69 12.60 -5.77
CA ARG A 14 -12.99 11.45 -6.61
C ARG A 14 -12.24 11.64 -7.93
N ARG A 15 -11.14 10.90 -8.08
CA ARG A 15 -10.47 10.79 -9.37
C ARG A 15 -11.42 10.09 -10.34
N TYR A 16 -11.80 10.78 -11.38
CA TYR A 16 -12.66 10.28 -12.47
C TYR A 16 -11.83 9.29 -13.29
N ILE A 17 -12.10 7.99 -13.15
CA ILE A 17 -11.58 6.95 -14.05
C ILE A 17 -12.62 6.83 -15.17
N PRO A 18 -12.28 7.12 -16.45
CA PRO A 18 -13.21 7.01 -17.55
C PRO A 18 -13.66 5.55 -17.68
N CYS A 19 -14.98 5.36 -17.57
CA CYS A 19 -15.65 4.07 -17.74
C CYS A 19 -15.58 3.67 -19.22
N GLY A 20 -14.68 2.73 -19.57
CA GLY A 20 -14.69 2.18 -20.93
C GLY A 20 -13.40 1.60 -21.47
N MET A 21 -12.24 1.83 -20.84
CA MET A 21 -11.03 1.13 -21.24
C MET A 21 -11.08 -0.32 -20.72
N LYS A 22 -11.09 -1.27 -21.63
CA LYS A 22 -10.76 -2.66 -21.30
C LYS A 22 -9.26 -2.66 -20.99
N HIS A 23 -8.93 -2.48 -19.70
CA HIS A 23 -7.53 -2.54 -19.28
C HIS A 23 -6.98 -3.92 -19.68
N LYS A 24 -5.89 -3.92 -20.43
CA LYS A 24 -5.12 -5.13 -20.67
C LYS A 24 -4.69 -5.64 -19.30
N PRO A 25 -4.80 -6.95 -19.01
CA PRO A 25 -4.33 -7.48 -17.75
C PRO A 25 -2.89 -7.06 -17.50
N LEU A 26 -2.61 -6.53 -16.31
CA LEU A 26 -1.30 -6.03 -15.93
C LEU A 26 -0.37 -7.18 -15.54
N GLN A 27 0.83 -7.18 -16.08
CA GLN A 27 1.89 -8.10 -15.64
C GLN A 27 2.56 -7.47 -14.42
N ILE A 28 2.15 -7.90 -13.23
CA ILE A 28 2.65 -7.36 -11.96
C ILE A 28 3.77 -8.26 -11.44
N ASP A 29 4.86 -7.64 -10.99
CA ASP A 29 5.85 -8.29 -10.14
C ASP A 29 5.35 -8.27 -8.69
N TRP A 30 4.97 -9.47 -8.20
CA TRP A 30 4.35 -9.59 -6.88
C TRP A 30 5.34 -9.34 -5.74
N ASP A 31 6.60 -9.74 -5.93
CA ASP A 31 7.64 -9.56 -4.90
C ASP A 31 7.96 -8.06 -4.75
N GLU A 32 8.04 -7.33 -5.86
CA GLU A 32 8.24 -5.87 -5.82
C GLU A 32 7.03 -5.13 -5.25
N LEU A 33 5.82 -5.58 -5.56
CA LEU A 33 4.60 -4.97 -5.02
C LEU A 33 4.48 -5.23 -3.52
N GLU A 34 4.75 -6.44 -3.05
CA GLU A 34 4.77 -6.78 -1.63
C GLU A 34 5.81 -5.94 -0.88
N ALA A 35 7.03 -5.82 -1.43
CA ALA A 35 8.07 -4.97 -0.85
C ALA A 35 7.67 -3.49 -0.75
N ALA A 36 6.91 -2.99 -1.73
CA ALA A 36 6.38 -1.63 -1.70
C ALA A 36 5.35 -1.43 -0.58
N PHE A 37 4.47 -2.41 -0.34
CA PHE A 37 3.53 -2.38 0.77
C PHE A 37 4.20 -2.51 2.14
N GLU A 38 5.30 -3.27 2.23
CA GLU A 38 6.06 -3.43 3.47
C GLU A 38 6.96 -2.23 3.82
N ASN A 39 7.21 -1.35 2.85
CA ASN A 39 8.09 -0.21 3.08
C ASN A 39 7.43 0.82 4.01
N ARG A 40 8.14 1.17 5.08
CA ARG A 40 7.74 2.15 6.09
C ARG A 40 8.57 3.41 6.08
N ASN A 41 9.43 3.58 5.09
CA ASN A 41 10.20 4.79 4.96
C ASN A 41 9.31 5.88 4.35
N GLU A 42 8.97 6.90 5.13
CA GLU A 42 8.12 8.02 4.71
C GLU A 42 8.75 8.85 3.59
N ASP A 43 10.08 8.78 3.43
CA ASP A 43 10.81 9.48 2.36
C ASP A 43 10.70 8.76 1.00
N LEU A 44 10.19 7.53 0.99
CA LEU A 44 10.07 6.72 -0.21
C LEU A 44 8.61 6.54 -0.60
N THR A 45 8.29 6.87 -1.83
CA THR A 45 6.94 6.74 -2.38
C THR A 45 6.92 5.72 -3.51
N TYR A 46 6.04 4.76 -3.43
CA TYR A 46 5.89 3.73 -4.45
C TYR A 46 4.63 3.94 -5.28
N TYR A 47 4.74 3.66 -6.57
CA TYR A 47 3.64 3.71 -7.51
C TYR A 47 3.59 2.44 -8.34
N LEU A 48 2.39 1.96 -8.64
CA LEU A 48 2.16 0.96 -9.67
C LEU A 48 1.83 1.67 -10.98
N ASP A 49 2.62 1.42 -12.02
CA ASP A 49 2.31 1.90 -13.37
C ASP A 49 1.22 1.03 -14.01
N LEU A 50 0.08 1.65 -14.31
CA LEU A 50 -1.11 0.97 -14.84
C LEU A 50 -1.00 0.60 -16.33
N VAL A 51 0.09 0.97 -17.00
CA VAL A 51 0.37 0.59 -18.40
C VAL A 51 1.30 -0.60 -18.48
N THR A 52 2.37 -0.55 -17.69
CA THR A 52 3.43 -1.57 -17.69
C THR A 52 3.25 -2.65 -16.63
N GLY A 53 2.62 -2.32 -15.50
CA GLY A 53 2.53 -3.17 -14.31
C GLY A 53 3.76 -3.12 -13.42
N GLN A 54 4.70 -2.24 -13.70
CA GLN A 54 5.92 -2.09 -12.90
C GLN A 54 5.68 -1.28 -11.64
N VAL A 55 6.36 -1.64 -10.58
CA VAL A 55 6.45 -0.85 -9.35
C VAL A 55 7.56 0.17 -9.52
N ILE A 56 7.25 1.45 -9.28
CA ILE A 56 8.17 2.57 -9.45
C ILE A 56 8.40 3.20 -8.09
N LEU A 57 9.66 3.32 -7.71
CA LEU A 57 10.07 4.07 -6.52
C LEU A 57 10.31 5.53 -6.92
N ASP A 58 9.61 6.43 -6.24
CA ASP A 58 9.85 7.89 -6.34
C ASP A 58 10.49 8.33 -5.02
N GLY A 59 11.78 8.63 -5.06
CA GLY A 59 12.53 9.12 -3.91
C GLY A 59 12.77 10.62 -4.03
N GLU A 60 12.76 11.35 -2.94
CA GLU A 60 13.26 12.72 -2.91
C GLU A 60 14.76 12.72 -3.28
N GLY A 61 15.08 12.92 -4.56
CA GLY A 61 16.47 13.01 -5.00
C GLY A 61 16.77 12.61 -6.42
N GLU A 62 15.86 12.03 -7.15
CA GLU A 62 16.04 11.98 -8.59
C GLU A 62 15.56 13.29 -9.19
N ASP A 63 16.53 14.23 -9.30
CA ASP A 63 16.45 15.35 -10.22
C ASP A 63 15.76 14.86 -11.49
N ALA A 64 14.55 15.38 -11.73
CA ALA A 64 14.05 15.43 -13.08
C ALA A 64 15.19 16.04 -13.88
N ARG A 65 15.99 15.21 -14.57
CA ARG A 65 16.87 15.67 -15.62
C ARG A 65 15.94 16.25 -16.66
N PHE A 66 15.61 17.51 -16.48
CA PHE A 66 15.31 18.38 -17.59
C PHE A 66 16.58 18.31 -18.43
N ASP A 67 16.53 17.57 -19.52
CA ASP A 67 17.47 17.74 -20.60
C ASP A 67 17.29 19.18 -21.09
N GLU A 68 18.12 20.09 -20.56
CA GLU A 68 18.19 21.49 -21.03
C GLU A 68 18.64 21.60 -22.49
N ASP A 69 19.03 20.47 -23.11
CA ASP A 69 19.46 20.38 -24.48
C ASP A 69 18.39 19.85 -25.47
N ALA A 70 17.15 19.71 -25.07
CA ALA A 70 16.05 19.52 -26.02
C ALA A 70 15.85 20.84 -26.78
N GLU A 71 16.49 20.95 -27.92
CA GLU A 71 16.32 22.03 -28.88
C GLU A 71 14.82 22.22 -29.12
N MET A 72 14.34 23.43 -28.81
CA MET A 72 12.98 23.90 -29.10
C MET A 72 12.78 23.87 -30.62
N ASP A 73 12.23 22.79 -31.12
CA ASP A 73 11.70 22.76 -32.48
C ASP A 73 10.19 22.72 -32.45
N ASP A 74 9.63 23.81 -32.99
CA ASP A 74 8.24 24.07 -33.41
C ASP A 74 7.07 23.79 -32.41
N ALA A 75 6.52 24.92 -31.99
CA ALA A 75 5.13 25.20 -31.66
C ALA A 75 4.18 23.98 -31.55
N VAL A 76 4.24 23.27 -30.43
CA VAL A 76 3.15 22.40 -30.02
C VAL A 76 2.06 23.28 -29.43
N ASP A 77 0.90 23.30 -30.10
CA ASP A 77 -0.32 23.96 -29.66
C ASP A 77 -0.62 23.53 -28.20
N PRO A 78 -0.67 24.45 -27.22
CA PRO A 78 -0.89 24.13 -25.81
C PRO A 78 -2.24 23.47 -25.54
N ASP A 79 -3.13 23.42 -26.51
CA ASP A 79 -4.47 22.81 -26.40
C ASP A 79 -4.49 21.33 -26.87
N THR A 80 -3.36 20.85 -27.45
CA THR A 80 -3.21 19.47 -27.96
C THR A 80 -2.28 18.60 -27.10
N ALA A 81 -1.67 19.15 -26.04
CA ALA A 81 -0.91 18.33 -25.10
C ALA A 81 -1.88 17.33 -24.44
N PRO A 82 -1.65 16.01 -24.55
CA PRO A 82 -2.44 15.07 -23.78
C PRO A 82 -2.23 15.43 -22.32
N ARG A 83 -3.30 15.93 -21.68
CA ARG A 83 -3.33 16.08 -20.21
C ARG A 83 -3.05 14.68 -19.68
N GLY A 84 -1.79 14.47 -19.22
CA GLY A 84 -1.29 13.15 -18.84
C GLY A 84 -2.27 12.52 -17.85
N GLU A 85 -3.07 11.57 -18.32
CA GLU A 85 -3.79 10.67 -17.45
C GLU A 85 -2.70 10.04 -16.58
N THR A 86 -2.80 10.26 -15.27
CA THR A 86 -1.81 9.73 -14.32
C THR A 86 -1.93 8.21 -14.41
N THR A 87 -1.05 7.59 -15.16
CA THR A 87 -0.98 6.12 -15.32
C THR A 87 -0.41 5.44 -14.08
N ARG A 88 -0.01 6.24 -13.07
CA ARG A 88 0.61 5.77 -11.84
C ARG A 88 -0.38 5.79 -10.70
N LEU A 89 -0.49 4.66 -10.02
CA LEU A 89 -1.31 4.50 -8.83
C LEU A 89 -0.43 4.41 -7.60
N TYR A 90 -0.67 5.29 -6.63
CA TYR A 90 0.05 5.31 -5.38
C TYR A 90 -0.18 4.01 -4.58
N VAL A 91 0.90 3.38 -4.12
CA VAL A 91 0.87 2.22 -3.22
C VAL A 91 0.85 2.74 -1.79
N VAL A 92 -0.20 2.41 -1.07
CA VAL A 92 -0.36 2.81 0.34
C VAL A 92 0.19 1.69 1.22
N SER A 93 1.34 1.91 1.84
CA SER A 93 1.91 0.99 2.82
C SER A 93 1.01 0.88 4.05
N PHE A 94 1.00 -0.27 4.71
CA PHE A 94 0.33 -0.39 6.00
C PHE A 94 1.10 0.38 7.09
N THR A 95 0.38 0.85 8.09
CA THR A 95 0.91 1.71 9.16
C THR A 95 1.41 0.89 10.36
N ASP A 96 2.09 1.57 11.30
CA ASP A 96 2.43 0.95 12.57
C ASP A 96 1.17 0.60 13.41
N ASP A 97 0.11 1.39 13.28
CA ASP A 97 -1.16 1.11 13.95
C ASP A 97 -1.81 -0.16 13.39
N ASP A 98 -1.78 -0.36 12.07
CA ASP A 98 -2.27 -1.61 11.44
C ASP A 98 -1.47 -2.83 11.95
N GLU A 99 -0.15 -2.72 12.11
CA GLU A 99 0.66 -3.82 12.63
C GLU A 99 0.38 -4.10 14.11
N ILE A 100 0.08 -3.07 14.91
CA ILE A 100 -0.35 -3.23 16.31
C ILE A 100 -1.68 -3.98 16.37
N ASP A 101 -2.65 -3.61 15.56
CA ASP A 101 -3.94 -4.30 15.48
C ASP A 101 -3.75 -5.77 15.09
N TRP A 102 -2.85 -6.07 14.13
CA TRP A 102 -2.53 -7.46 13.77
C TRP A 102 -1.84 -8.23 14.89
N MET A 103 -1.01 -7.57 15.73
CA MET A 103 -0.41 -8.21 16.89
C MET A 103 -1.46 -8.61 17.91
N ASP A 104 -2.41 -7.73 18.19
CA ASP A 104 -3.51 -8.02 19.12
C ASP A 104 -4.41 -9.15 18.59
N GLU A 105 -4.79 -9.10 17.30
CA GLU A 105 -5.55 -10.18 16.66
C GLU A 105 -4.83 -11.53 16.73
N PHE A 106 -3.52 -11.54 16.49
CA PHE A 106 -2.71 -12.75 16.55
C PHE A 106 -2.68 -13.35 17.96
N ILE A 107 -2.46 -12.51 18.98
CA ILE A 107 -2.42 -12.95 20.38
C ILE A 107 -3.76 -13.54 20.79
N GLU A 108 -4.87 -12.90 20.41
CA GLU A 108 -6.21 -13.35 20.74
C GLU A 108 -6.58 -14.65 20.00
N GLY A 109 -6.26 -14.70 18.70
CA GLY A 109 -6.68 -15.78 17.81
C GLY A 109 -5.85 -17.05 17.86
N ASP A 110 -4.61 -17.03 18.34
CA ASP A 110 -3.75 -18.22 18.40
C ASP A 110 -3.87 -18.94 19.74
N ASP A 111 -4.74 -19.93 19.82
CA ASP A 111 -4.97 -20.76 21.01
C ASP A 111 -3.75 -21.62 21.42
N ALA A 112 -2.75 -21.77 20.54
CA ALA A 112 -1.54 -22.53 20.84
C ALA A 112 -0.50 -21.71 21.61
N ILE A 113 -0.71 -20.41 21.82
CA ILE A 113 0.15 -19.58 22.68
C ILE A 113 -0.22 -19.83 24.15
N ALA A 114 0.79 -20.14 24.98
CA ALA A 114 0.59 -20.32 26.41
C ALA A 114 0.04 -19.04 27.06
N ALA A 115 -0.85 -19.20 28.04
CA ALA A 115 -1.55 -18.05 28.66
C ALA A 115 -0.59 -17.00 29.24
N GLU A 116 0.48 -17.46 29.90
CA GLU A 116 1.51 -16.56 30.46
C GLU A 116 2.25 -15.75 29.37
N LEU A 117 2.49 -16.37 28.21
CA LEU A 117 3.10 -15.68 27.07
C LEU A 117 2.10 -14.72 26.41
N LYS A 118 0.80 -15.08 26.31
CA LYS A 118 -0.21 -14.16 25.81
C LYS A 118 -0.28 -12.88 26.64
N GLU A 119 -0.28 -13.00 27.97
CA GLU A 119 -0.27 -11.85 28.89
C GLU A 119 0.97 -10.97 28.66
N THR A 120 2.15 -11.60 28.58
CA THR A 120 3.40 -10.89 28.30
C THR A 120 3.38 -10.14 26.97
N LEU A 121 2.92 -10.80 25.90
CA LEU A 121 2.85 -10.20 24.56
C LEU A 121 1.84 -9.05 24.51
N SER A 122 0.67 -9.20 25.16
CA SER A 122 -0.33 -8.14 25.23
C SER A 122 0.18 -6.92 25.99
N ASP A 123 0.90 -7.10 27.09
CA ASP A 123 1.54 -5.99 27.81
C ASP A 123 2.58 -5.26 26.95
N LEU A 124 3.35 -6.00 26.15
CA LEU A 124 4.36 -5.42 25.26
C LEU A 124 3.73 -4.62 24.13
N VAL A 125 2.60 -5.06 23.57
CA VAL A 125 1.84 -4.33 22.56
C VAL A 125 1.22 -3.07 23.15
N ALA A 126 0.59 -3.18 24.33
CA ALA A 126 -0.08 -2.05 24.97
C ALA A 126 0.86 -0.95 25.47
N LEU A 127 2.07 -1.30 25.88
CA LEU A 127 2.98 -0.39 26.60
C LEU A 127 4.25 -0.01 25.81
N GLY A 128 4.45 -0.51 24.62
CA GLY A 128 5.71 -0.36 23.94
C GLY A 128 5.63 -0.24 22.41
N PRO A 129 6.76 0.06 21.78
CA PRO A 129 6.86 0.03 20.34
C PRO A 129 6.74 -1.42 19.82
N PRO A 130 6.23 -1.63 18.60
CA PRO A 130 6.08 -2.95 17.96
C PRO A 130 7.35 -3.82 17.98
N GLN A 131 8.51 -3.17 18.05
CA GLN A 131 9.79 -3.86 18.12
C GLN A 131 9.94 -4.75 19.36
N ARG A 132 9.37 -4.36 20.52
CA ARG A 132 9.47 -5.17 21.75
C ARG A 132 8.74 -6.49 21.65
N PHE A 133 7.58 -6.49 21.02
CA PHE A 133 6.85 -7.73 20.69
C PHE A 133 7.70 -8.65 19.81
N LYS A 134 8.31 -8.11 18.75
CA LYS A 134 9.18 -8.87 17.84
C LYS A 134 10.42 -9.42 18.53
N ASP A 135 10.99 -8.67 19.48
CA ASP A 135 12.16 -9.10 20.24
C ASP A 135 11.82 -10.25 21.20
N GLU A 136 10.64 -10.22 21.84
CA GLU A 136 10.16 -11.32 22.68
C GLU A 136 9.93 -12.60 21.87
N LEU A 137 9.33 -12.46 20.68
CA LEU A 137 9.11 -13.62 19.80
C LEU A 137 10.42 -14.33 19.38
N ARG A 138 11.58 -13.68 19.46
CA ARG A 138 12.87 -14.35 19.16
C ARG A 138 13.18 -15.50 20.12
N GLN A 139 12.60 -15.48 21.31
CA GLN A 139 12.77 -16.52 22.33
C GLN A 139 11.78 -17.68 22.12
N HIS A 140 10.76 -17.50 21.25
CA HIS A 140 9.67 -18.44 21.01
C HIS A 140 9.57 -18.77 19.51
N ALA A 141 10.45 -19.60 19.01
CA ALA A 141 10.63 -19.85 17.57
C ALA A 141 9.36 -20.34 16.85
N ASP A 142 8.55 -21.17 17.53
CA ASP A 142 7.31 -21.70 17.00
C ASP A 142 6.21 -20.62 16.92
N VAL A 143 6.06 -19.79 17.95
CA VAL A 143 5.13 -18.65 17.96
C VAL A 143 5.55 -17.62 16.91
N ARG A 144 6.86 -17.34 16.83
CA ARG A 144 7.41 -16.45 15.82
C ARG A 144 7.10 -16.90 14.40
N ALA A 145 7.23 -18.20 14.11
CA ALA A 145 6.93 -18.74 12.78
C ALA A 145 5.45 -18.54 12.42
N ARG A 146 4.53 -18.77 13.38
CA ARG A 146 3.09 -18.53 13.19
C ARG A 146 2.77 -17.06 13.03
N TRP A 147 3.45 -16.18 13.78
CA TRP A 147 3.31 -14.74 13.61
C TRP A 147 3.66 -14.28 12.19
N PHE A 148 4.80 -14.74 11.64
CA PHE A 148 5.19 -14.35 10.29
C PHE A 148 4.19 -14.83 9.23
N LEU A 149 3.64 -16.04 9.40
CA LEU A 149 2.61 -16.54 8.51
C LEU A 149 1.34 -15.69 8.60
N PHE A 150 0.85 -15.44 9.80
CA PHE A 150 -0.32 -14.60 10.06
C PHE A 150 -0.15 -13.19 9.48
N ARG A 151 1.00 -12.55 9.73
CA ARG A 151 1.32 -11.23 9.23
C ARG A 151 1.34 -11.19 7.70
N SER A 152 1.91 -12.20 7.06
CA SER A 152 1.91 -12.31 5.60
C SER A 152 0.48 -12.44 5.04
N GLU A 153 -0.36 -13.24 5.68
CA GLU A 153 -1.78 -13.36 5.29
C GLU A 153 -2.51 -12.02 5.39
N ARG A 154 -2.31 -11.26 6.47
CA ARG A 154 -2.90 -9.91 6.63
C ARG A 154 -2.40 -8.94 5.57
N LEU A 155 -1.11 -8.95 5.26
CA LEU A 155 -0.54 -8.13 4.21
C LEU A 155 -1.19 -8.44 2.86
N HIS A 156 -1.35 -9.72 2.53
CA HIS A 156 -1.99 -10.15 1.28
C HIS A 156 -3.47 -9.72 1.22
N GLU A 157 -4.19 -9.75 2.34
CA GLU A 157 -5.57 -9.23 2.41
C GLU A 157 -5.61 -7.72 2.11
N VAL A 158 -4.68 -6.93 2.64
CA VAL A 158 -4.56 -5.49 2.36
C VAL A 158 -4.26 -5.26 0.88
N MET A 159 -3.34 -6.01 0.30
CA MET A 159 -3.00 -5.94 -1.13
C MET A 159 -4.20 -6.29 -2.01
N ASP A 160 -4.92 -7.35 -1.68
CA ASP A 160 -6.13 -7.77 -2.40
C ASP A 160 -7.22 -6.69 -2.36
N ALA A 161 -7.48 -6.13 -1.18
CA ALA A 161 -8.46 -5.06 -0.99
C ALA A 161 -8.07 -3.78 -1.75
N TRP A 162 -6.78 -3.45 -1.78
CA TRP A 162 -6.26 -2.32 -2.54
C TRP A 162 -6.42 -2.53 -4.06
N MET A 163 -6.09 -3.72 -4.57
CA MET A 163 -6.29 -4.06 -5.98
C MET A 163 -7.77 -4.00 -6.38
N GLU A 164 -8.65 -4.55 -5.55
CA GLU A 164 -10.09 -4.55 -5.79
C GLU A 164 -10.65 -3.11 -5.82
N SER A 165 -10.27 -2.29 -4.84
CA SER A 165 -10.71 -0.89 -4.73
C SER A 165 -10.29 -0.06 -5.93
N ASN A 166 -9.12 -0.38 -6.51
CA ASN A 166 -8.58 0.30 -7.68
C ASN A 166 -8.92 -0.41 -9.01
N LYS A 167 -9.71 -1.49 -8.96
CA LYS A 167 -10.14 -2.27 -10.14
C LYS A 167 -8.99 -2.78 -11.00
N ILE A 168 -7.90 -3.19 -10.35
CA ILE A 168 -6.72 -3.75 -11.00
C ILE A 168 -7.02 -5.20 -11.38
N SER A 169 -6.76 -5.55 -12.64
CA SER A 169 -6.86 -6.92 -13.14
C SER A 169 -5.46 -7.43 -13.48
N PRO A 170 -4.84 -8.25 -12.64
CA PRO A 170 -3.53 -8.81 -12.94
C PRO A 170 -3.63 -9.86 -14.05
N ALA A 171 -2.56 -9.99 -14.85
CA ALA A 171 -2.44 -11.00 -15.90
C ALA A 171 -2.21 -12.42 -15.34
N THR A 172 -1.52 -12.48 -14.21
CA THR A 172 -1.31 -13.70 -13.42
C THR A 172 -1.87 -13.51 -12.03
N PRO A 173 -2.57 -14.50 -11.47
CA PRO A 173 -3.07 -14.39 -10.11
C PRO A 173 -1.89 -14.23 -9.13
N PRO A 174 -2.12 -13.60 -7.96
CA PRO A 174 -1.12 -13.54 -6.90
C PRO A 174 -0.70 -14.96 -6.45
N PRO A 175 0.56 -15.14 -6.02
CA PRO A 175 1.07 -16.45 -5.62
C PRO A 175 0.43 -17.02 -4.33
N TRP A 176 -0.29 -16.20 -3.58
CA TRP A 176 -1.00 -16.61 -2.37
C TRP A 176 -2.47 -17.03 -2.57
N LYS A 177 -2.96 -17.06 -3.84
CA LYS A 177 -4.34 -17.49 -4.20
C LYS A 177 -4.39 -18.85 -4.82
#